data_6b9562ae5a9270c36d4bfbe4d0b257f4
#
_entry.id   6b9562ae5a9270c36d4bfbe4d0b257f4
#
_cell.length_a   1.000
_cell.length_b   1.000
_cell.length_c   1.000
_cell.angle_alpha   90.00
_cell.angle_beta   90.00
_cell.angle_gamma   90.00
#
_symmetry.space_group_name_H-M   'P 1'
#
loop_
_entity.id
_entity.type
_entity.pdbx_description
1 polymer ?
#
loop_
_entity_poly.entity_id
_entity_poly.type
_entity_poly.pdbx_seq_one_letter_code
_entity_poly.pdbx_strand_id
1 'polypeptide(L)'
;MKAMDNNQNDRIMNKFIYLLACTLFVSCQNNNKSSVTKMEVELDSMWCTRLMPGLGGGVTGGDGAISIDLKDGRSLFMWGDSFFGDVVDDKRSKDSKFVMGNTFTIINEKGELETLYSGDLKNPSAYIPAEQDGDSPRWYWPGDGFVKDGILHLFMSKFRKVGEGSFGFEYMCCDYFRLDVKTMKIIDKVNIPAANQNGVHYGHAVMPYQNAIYVYGTKSDSTGAKAVVHVAKAELVDNKLTNFVYWDGAGWQSDATKTAKLEGLQ
;
A
#
# COMPACT_ATOMS: atom_id res chain seq x y z
N MET A 1 8.34 3.68 92.20
CA MET A 1 7.43 3.53 91.10
C MET A 1 8.30 3.71 89.83
N LYS A 2 8.57 2.64 89.11
CA LYS A 2 9.49 2.62 87.92
C LYS A 2 8.71 3.14 86.70
N ALA A 3 9.27 4.14 86.02
CA ALA A 3 8.83 4.54 84.68
C ALA A 3 9.24 3.46 83.69
N MET A 4 8.26 2.81 83.06
CA MET A 4 8.51 1.82 82.00
C MET A 4 8.80 2.52 80.69
N ASP A 5 9.82 1.99 80.07
CA ASP A 5 10.54 2.44 78.88
C ASP A 5 9.66 2.37 77.63
N ASN A 6 9.20 3.50 77.14
CA ASN A 6 8.41 3.64 75.91
C ASN A 6 9.23 3.53 74.62
N ASN A 7 10.56 3.25 74.78
CA ASN A 7 11.49 3.33 73.64
C ASN A 7 11.62 2.00 72.88
N GLN A 8 11.05 0.91 73.39
CA GLN A 8 11.14 -0.40 72.75
C GLN A 8 10.02 -0.68 71.75
N ASN A 9 8.84 -0.11 72.00
CA ASN A 9 7.68 -0.26 71.11
C ASN A 9 7.81 0.58 69.81
N ASP A 10 8.42 1.76 69.88
CA ASP A 10 8.64 2.61 68.70
C ASP A 10 9.68 2.03 67.76
N ARG A 11 10.71 1.30 68.28
CA ARG A 11 11.70 0.62 67.44
C ARG A 11 11.16 -0.61 66.72
N ILE A 12 10.21 -1.30 67.31
CA ILE A 12 9.57 -2.48 66.70
C ILE A 12 8.55 -2.01 65.64
N MET A 13 7.76 -0.97 65.91
CA MET A 13 6.80 -0.42 64.99
C MET A 13 7.45 0.20 63.76
N ASN A 14 8.56 0.91 63.89
CA ASN A 14 9.34 1.43 62.77
C ASN A 14 9.98 0.33 61.90
N LYS A 15 10.40 -0.79 62.50
CA LYS A 15 10.92 -1.94 61.70
C LYS A 15 9.81 -2.63 60.90
N PHE A 16 8.58 -2.70 61.41
CA PHE A 16 7.46 -3.26 60.66
C PHE A 16 7.00 -2.36 59.54
N ILE A 17 7.02 -1.03 59.73
CA ILE A 17 6.69 -0.06 58.66
C ILE A 17 7.72 -0.09 57.54
N TYR A 18 9.03 -0.25 57.84
CA TYR A 18 10.04 -0.39 56.82
C TYR A 18 9.98 -1.75 56.07
N LEU A 19 9.57 -2.82 56.73
CA LEU A 19 9.37 -4.12 56.08
C LEU A 19 8.12 -4.12 55.18
N LEU A 20 7.07 -3.42 55.57
CA LEU A 20 5.84 -3.29 54.73
C LEU A 20 6.08 -2.36 53.57
N ALA A 21 6.88 -1.31 53.69
CA ALA A 21 7.24 -0.43 52.61
C ALA A 21 8.15 -1.11 51.55
N CYS A 22 9.05 -2.00 51.97
CA CYS A 22 9.91 -2.78 51.04
C CYS A 22 9.13 -3.86 50.28
N THR A 23 8.03 -4.40 50.83
CA THR A 23 7.21 -5.40 50.12
C THR A 23 6.25 -4.77 49.08
N LEU A 24 5.95 -3.47 49.19
CA LEU A 24 5.10 -2.77 48.21
C LEU A 24 5.87 -2.28 46.98
N PHE A 25 7.22 -2.22 47.01
CA PHE A 25 8.04 -1.84 45.85
C PHE A 25 8.49 -3.00 44.96
N VAL A 26 8.22 -4.25 45.33
CA VAL A 26 8.59 -5.44 44.52
C VAL A 26 7.49 -5.90 43.59
N SER A 27 6.29 -5.26 43.62
CA SER A 27 5.10 -5.72 42.90
C SER A 27 4.79 -4.98 41.58
N CYS A 28 5.68 -4.13 41.07
CA CYS A 28 5.47 -3.42 39.81
C CYS A 28 6.66 -3.50 38.82
N GLN A 29 7.35 -4.64 38.80
CA GLN A 29 8.07 -5.03 37.58
C GLN A 29 7.25 -6.10 36.86
N ASN A 30 6.14 -5.69 36.29
CA ASN A 30 5.56 -6.40 35.16
C ASN A 30 6.55 -6.26 33.99
N ASN A 31 7.51 -7.15 33.97
CA ASN A 31 8.24 -7.50 32.76
C ASN A 31 7.20 -8.16 31.81
N ASN A 32 6.30 -7.37 31.26
CA ASN A 32 5.70 -7.68 29.98
C ASN A 32 6.84 -7.60 28.94
N LYS A 33 7.72 -8.58 28.96
CA LYS A 33 8.37 -9.01 27.73
C LYS A 33 7.21 -9.43 26.84
N SER A 34 6.72 -8.51 25.99
CA SER A 34 5.99 -8.91 24.82
C SER A 34 6.88 -9.96 24.17
N SER A 35 6.49 -11.22 24.24
CA SER A 35 7.09 -12.23 23.41
C SER A 35 6.81 -11.78 21.99
N VAL A 36 7.77 -11.11 21.37
CA VAL A 36 7.75 -10.91 19.93
C VAL A 36 7.75 -12.32 19.38
N THR A 37 6.58 -12.80 19.02
CA THR A 37 6.43 -14.08 18.33
C THR A 37 7.29 -13.93 17.08
N LYS A 38 8.37 -14.70 16.99
CA LYS A 38 9.22 -14.68 15.81
C LYS A 38 8.32 -15.03 14.64
N MET A 39 8.12 -14.07 13.75
CA MET A 39 7.34 -14.32 12.53
C MET A 39 8.23 -15.18 11.64
N GLU A 40 7.78 -16.40 11.35
CA GLU A 40 8.40 -17.26 10.35
C GLU A 40 7.76 -16.91 8.99
N VAL A 41 8.62 -16.61 8.04
CA VAL A 41 8.21 -16.27 6.67
C VAL A 41 8.76 -17.36 5.76
N GLU A 42 7.86 -18.04 5.06
CA GLU A 42 8.20 -19.01 4.02
C GLU A 42 7.87 -18.44 2.63
N LEU A 43 8.73 -18.73 1.67
CA LEU A 43 8.45 -18.44 0.27
C LEU A 43 7.41 -19.42 -0.25
N ASP A 44 6.24 -18.94 -0.64
CA ASP A 44 5.25 -19.73 -1.35
C ASP A 44 5.64 -19.87 -2.83
N SER A 45 6.48 -20.86 -3.12
CA SER A 45 6.93 -21.15 -4.48
C SER A 45 5.79 -21.52 -5.45
N MET A 46 4.65 -21.97 -4.91
CA MET A 46 3.47 -22.31 -5.71
C MET A 46 2.88 -21.06 -6.38
N TRP A 47 2.86 -19.90 -5.71
CA TRP A 47 2.41 -18.66 -6.32
C TRP A 47 3.33 -18.18 -7.45
N CYS A 48 4.64 -18.35 -7.31
CA CYS A 48 5.58 -18.04 -8.40
C CYS A 48 5.26 -18.87 -9.67
N THR A 49 4.94 -20.15 -9.50
CA THR A 49 4.57 -21.03 -10.61
C THR A 49 3.18 -20.69 -11.17
N ARG A 50 2.22 -20.38 -10.30
CA ARG A 50 0.84 -20.06 -10.71
C ARG A 50 0.74 -18.78 -11.52
N LEU A 51 1.58 -17.78 -11.22
CA LEU A 51 1.60 -16.50 -11.93
C LEU A 51 2.40 -16.55 -13.25
N MET A 52 3.11 -17.64 -13.53
CA MET A 52 3.78 -17.81 -14.81
C MET A 52 2.78 -18.17 -15.90
N PRO A 53 2.70 -17.40 -16.99
CA PRO A 53 1.88 -17.76 -18.13
C PRO A 53 2.43 -19.04 -18.77
N GLY A 54 1.53 -19.92 -19.19
CA GLY A 54 1.87 -21.02 -20.08
C GLY A 54 2.12 -20.53 -21.53
N LEU A 55 2.08 -21.45 -22.47
CA LEU A 55 2.04 -21.13 -23.89
C LEU A 55 0.75 -20.35 -24.23
N GLY A 56 0.86 -19.30 -25.03
CA GLY A 56 -0.26 -18.47 -25.45
C GLY A 56 -0.12 -17.00 -25.07
N GLY A 57 0.94 -16.66 -24.36
CA GLY A 57 1.29 -15.29 -24.00
C GLY A 57 0.67 -14.81 -22.69
N GLY A 58 1.37 -13.93 -22.03
CA GLY A 58 0.98 -13.29 -20.79
C GLY A 58 2.13 -12.51 -20.19
N VAL A 59 1.96 -11.99 -18.98
CA VAL A 59 3.04 -11.33 -18.25
C VAL A 59 4.08 -12.36 -17.82
N THR A 60 5.31 -12.20 -18.28
CA THR A 60 6.43 -13.09 -17.97
C THR A 60 7.39 -12.51 -16.93
N GLY A 61 7.07 -11.34 -16.41
CA GLY A 61 7.79 -10.62 -15.39
C GLY A 61 7.56 -9.12 -15.52
N GLY A 62 7.67 -8.40 -14.42
CA GLY A 62 7.42 -6.96 -14.39
C GLY A 62 7.65 -6.39 -13.00
N ASP A 63 7.48 -5.08 -12.89
CA ASP A 63 7.53 -4.35 -11.65
C ASP A 63 6.19 -4.46 -10.90
N GLY A 64 6.23 -4.39 -9.59
CA GLY A 64 5.04 -4.26 -8.74
C GLY A 64 4.49 -5.59 -8.25
N ALA A 65 3.64 -6.28 -9.00
CA ALA A 65 2.83 -7.43 -8.54
C ALA A 65 1.91 -7.09 -7.36
N ILE A 66 1.27 -5.91 -7.42
CA ILE A 66 0.34 -5.46 -6.39
C ILE A 66 -0.94 -6.28 -6.51
N SER A 67 -1.35 -6.95 -5.42
CA SER A 67 -2.48 -7.88 -5.45
C SER A 67 -3.72 -7.31 -4.80
N ILE A 68 -4.89 -7.57 -5.40
CA ILE A 68 -6.20 -7.20 -4.87
C ILE A 68 -7.12 -8.42 -4.94
N ASP A 69 -7.77 -8.75 -3.82
CA ASP A 69 -8.86 -9.71 -3.77
C ASP A 69 -10.11 -9.10 -4.42
N LEU A 70 -10.59 -9.68 -5.53
CA LEU A 70 -11.76 -9.20 -6.28
C LEU A 70 -13.09 -9.52 -5.59
N LYS A 71 -13.08 -10.24 -4.46
CA LYS A 71 -14.26 -10.60 -3.66
C LYS A 71 -15.28 -11.52 -4.39
N ASP A 72 -14.84 -12.16 -5.44
CA ASP A 72 -15.64 -13.08 -6.24
C ASP A 72 -14.92 -14.41 -6.53
N GLY A 73 -13.88 -14.72 -5.73
CA GLY A 73 -13.03 -15.91 -5.88
C GLY A 73 -11.84 -15.70 -6.82
N ARG A 74 -11.68 -14.50 -7.37
CA ARG A 74 -10.54 -14.14 -8.21
C ARG A 74 -9.59 -13.21 -7.49
N SER A 75 -8.32 -13.30 -7.82
CA SER A 75 -7.28 -12.35 -7.41
C SER A 75 -6.73 -11.60 -8.61
N LEU A 76 -6.60 -10.30 -8.48
CA LEU A 76 -5.97 -9.41 -9.45
C LEU A 76 -4.51 -9.17 -9.03
N PHE A 77 -3.59 -9.26 -9.98
CA PHE A 77 -2.21 -8.81 -9.84
C PHE A 77 -1.95 -7.71 -10.85
N MET A 78 -1.54 -6.55 -10.38
CA MET A 78 -1.22 -5.39 -11.21
C MET A 78 0.28 -5.27 -11.35
N TRP A 79 0.72 -5.17 -12.57
CA TRP A 79 2.12 -5.01 -12.94
C TRP A 79 2.35 -3.59 -13.43
N GLY A 80 3.50 -3.03 -13.10
CA GLY A 80 4.02 -1.84 -13.73
C GLY A 80 4.62 -2.16 -15.11
N ASP A 81 5.79 -1.63 -15.39
CA ASP A 81 6.53 -2.01 -16.60
C ASP A 81 6.73 -3.52 -16.62
N SER A 82 6.35 -4.15 -17.72
CA SER A 82 6.26 -5.60 -17.79
C SER A 82 6.72 -6.16 -19.13
N PHE A 83 7.06 -7.45 -19.12
CA PHE A 83 7.35 -8.19 -20.33
C PHE A 83 6.20 -9.13 -20.63
N PHE A 84 5.72 -9.08 -21.85
CA PHE A 84 4.62 -9.87 -22.35
C PHE A 84 5.12 -10.88 -23.39
N GLY A 85 4.75 -12.15 -23.24
CA GLY A 85 5.19 -13.20 -24.13
C GLY A 85 5.03 -14.59 -23.51
N ASP A 86 5.83 -15.54 -23.97
CA ASP A 86 5.83 -16.92 -23.50
C ASP A 86 7.01 -17.21 -22.59
N VAL A 87 6.86 -18.23 -21.76
CA VAL A 87 7.94 -18.88 -21.02
C VAL A 87 8.17 -20.25 -21.63
N VAL A 88 9.39 -20.51 -22.09
CA VAL A 88 9.81 -21.78 -22.70
C VAL A 88 11.08 -22.25 -21.98
N ASP A 89 11.07 -23.47 -21.49
CA ASP A 89 12.19 -24.07 -20.73
C ASP A 89 12.63 -23.16 -19.55
N ASP A 90 11.67 -22.70 -18.77
CA ASP A 90 11.86 -21.79 -17.63
C ASP A 90 12.53 -20.45 -17.98
N LYS A 91 12.49 -20.07 -19.24
CA LYS A 91 13.06 -18.80 -19.72
C LYS A 91 12.04 -17.99 -20.49
N ARG A 92 12.12 -16.68 -20.29
CA ARG A 92 11.38 -15.73 -21.12
C ARG A 92 11.79 -15.88 -22.59
N SER A 93 10.80 -16.01 -23.47
CA SER A 93 11.04 -16.03 -24.92
C SER A 93 11.77 -14.76 -25.38
N LYS A 94 12.66 -14.90 -26.36
CA LYS A 94 13.38 -13.76 -26.98
C LYS A 94 12.45 -12.81 -27.72
N ASP A 95 11.26 -13.28 -28.10
CA ASP A 95 10.25 -12.49 -28.82
C ASP A 95 9.33 -11.71 -27.87
N SER A 96 9.54 -11.84 -26.54
CA SER A 96 8.77 -11.10 -25.56
C SER A 96 8.82 -9.60 -25.79
N LYS A 97 7.68 -8.94 -25.65
CA LYS A 97 7.51 -7.50 -25.85
C LYS A 97 7.57 -6.79 -24.51
N PHE A 98 8.16 -5.62 -24.50
CA PHE A 98 8.11 -4.73 -23.34
C PHE A 98 6.83 -3.88 -23.42
N VAL A 99 6.09 -3.84 -22.31
CA VAL A 99 4.90 -3.00 -22.13
C VAL A 99 5.20 -1.98 -21.06
N MET A 100 5.27 -0.72 -21.45
CA MET A 100 5.42 0.39 -20.49
C MET A 100 4.10 0.68 -19.81
N GLY A 101 4.14 0.85 -18.50
CA GLY A 101 3.04 1.36 -17.70
C GLY A 101 2.32 0.29 -16.90
N ASN A 102 1.34 -0.39 -17.46
CA ASN A 102 0.58 -1.37 -16.69
C ASN A 102 0.00 -2.49 -17.53
N THR A 103 0.02 -3.68 -16.94
CA THR A 103 -0.75 -4.86 -17.36
C THR A 103 -1.32 -5.52 -16.12
N PHE A 104 -2.41 -6.27 -16.26
CA PHE A 104 -3.02 -6.94 -15.14
C PHE A 104 -3.12 -8.44 -15.41
N THR A 105 -2.95 -9.25 -14.37
CA THR A 105 -3.19 -10.68 -14.41
C THR A 105 -4.27 -11.02 -13.40
N ILE A 106 -5.31 -11.70 -13.86
CA ILE A 106 -6.36 -12.27 -12.99
C ILE A 106 -6.10 -13.77 -12.89
N ILE A 107 -6.14 -14.28 -11.67
CA ILE A 107 -6.14 -15.72 -11.39
C ILE A 107 -7.43 -16.09 -10.70
N ASN A 108 -8.10 -17.14 -11.19
CA ASN A 108 -9.31 -17.66 -10.56
C ASN A 108 -8.99 -18.81 -9.58
N GLU A 109 -10.00 -19.29 -8.87
CA GLU A 109 -9.86 -20.39 -7.89
C GLU A 109 -9.28 -21.68 -8.48
N LYS A 110 -9.44 -21.91 -9.79
CA LYS A 110 -8.88 -23.07 -10.50
C LYS A 110 -7.42 -22.88 -10.88
N GLY A 111 -6.85 -21.67 -10.69
CA GLY A 111 -5.50 -21.31 -11.12
C GLY A 111 -5.41 -20.93 -12.59
N GLU A 112 -6.53 -20.69 -13.27
CA GLU A 112 -6.54 -20.21 -14.65
C GLU A 112 -6.18 -18.73 -14.67
N LEU A 113 -5.27 -18.34 -15.57
CA LEU A 113 -4.78 -16.98 -15.73
C LEU A 113 -5.45 -16.28 -16.90
N GLU A 114 -5.81 -15.04 -16.69
CA GLU A 114 -6.22 -14.10 -17.72
C GLU A 114 -5.34 -12.85 -17.64
N THR A 115 -4.72 -12.45 -18.76
CA THR A 115 -3.93 -11.23 -18.81
C THR A 115 -4.73 -10.13 -19.50
N LEU A 116 -4.87 -8.99 -18.82
CA LEU A 116 -5.53 -7.80 -19.33
C LEU A 116 -4.47 -6.81 -19.83
N TYR A 117 -4.58 -6.48 -21.09
CA TYR A 117 -3.72 -5.52 -21.80
C TYR A 117 -4.51 -4.93 -22.98
N SER A 118 -4.02 -3.89 -23.60
CA SER A 118 -4.55 -3.32 -24.84
C SER A 118 -3.72 -3.71 -26.05
N GLY A 119 -4.29 -3.59 -27.24
CA GLY A 119 -3.63 -4.02 -28.46
C GLY A 119 -3.78 -5.51 -28.75
N ASP A 120 -2.75 -6.11 -29.33
CA ASP A 120 -2.71 -7.55 -29.66
C ASP A 120 -1.36 -8.19 -29.21
N LEU A 121 -1.21 -9.50 -29.41
CA LEU A 121 0.00 -10.24 -29.04
C LEU A 121 1.28 -9.74 -29.72
N LYS A 122 1.18 -9.09 -30.87
CA LYS A 122 2.34 -8.55 -31.59
C LYS A 122 2.72 -7.16 -31.09
N ASN A 123 1.71 -6.39 -30.67
CA ASN A 123 1.85 -5.02 -30.23
C ASN A 123 1.02 -4.81 -28.93
N PRO A 124 1.40 -5.46 -27.82
CA PRO A 124 0.71 -5.27 -26.55
C PRO A 124 1.01 -3.88 -26.00
N SER A 125 0.04 -3.30 -25.33
CA SER A 125 0.16 -2.00 -24.68
C SER A 125 -0.57 -1.98 -23.34
N ALA A 126 -0.35 -0.92 -22.56
CA ALA A 126 -0.93 -0.75 -21.24
C ALA A 126 -2.44 -0.97 -21.22
N TYR A 127 -2.93 -1.70 -20.22
CA TYR A 127 -4.35 -1.96 -20.05
C TYR A 127 -5.14 -0.68 -19.78
N ILE A 128 -4.63 0.17 -18.90
CA ILE A 128 -5.14 1.51 -18.65
C ILE A 128 -4.18 2.51 -19.30
N PRO A 129 -4.51 3.02 -20.52
CA PRO A 129 -3.65 3.98 -21.19
C PRO A 129 -3.77 5.38 -20.57
N ALA A 130 -2.67 6.13 -20.54
CA ALA A 130 -2.71 7.54 -20.23
C ALA A 130 -3.03 8.37 -21.47
N GLU A 131 -3.75 9.49 -21.29
CA GLU A 131 -3.96 10.44 -22.38
C GLU A 131 -2.62 11.04 -22.82
N GLN A 132 -2.41 11.08 -24.13
CA GLN A 132 -1.23 11.63 -24.77
C GLN A 132 -1.52 13.07 -25.26
N ASP A 133 -1.83 13.98 -24.33
CA ASP A 133 -2.26 15.36 -24.61
C ASP A 133 -1.10 16.37 -24.55
N GLY A 134 0.10 15.93 -24.86
CA GLY A 134 1.30 16.77 -24.88
C GLY A 134 2.43 16.17 -25.70
N ASP A 135 3.56 16.86 -25.72
CA ASP A 135 4.70 16.50 -26.54
C ASP A 135 5.53 15.33 -25.98
N SER A 136 5.25 14.90 -24.75
CA SER A 136 6.00 13.85 -24.06
C SER A 136 5.14 12.62 -23.78
N PRO A 137 5.65 11.40 -24.00
CA PRO A 137 4.97 10.18 -23.66
C PRO A 137 4.53 10.15 -22.19
N ARG A 138 3.32 9.66 -21.94
CA ARG A 138 2.72 9.52 -20.62
C ARG A 138 2.25 8.10 -20.40
N TRP A 139 2.30 7.67 -19.14
CA TRP A 139 1.83 6.35 -18.73
C TRP A 139 1.32 6.35 -17.31
N TYR A 140 0.64 5.27 -16.92
CA TYR A 140 0.28 4.99 -15.54
C TYR A 140 1.07 3.82 -15.02
N TRP A 141 1.61 3.95 -13.82
CA TRP A 141 2.00 2.82 -12.99
C TRP A 141 0.92 2.56 -11.94
N PRO A 142 0.60 1.28 -11.64
CA PRO A 142 -0.40 0.97 -10.65
C PRO A 142 0.05 1.39 -9.24
N GLY A 143 -0.88 1.98 -8.51
CA GLY A 143 -0.84 2.05 -7.07
C GLY A 143 -1.60 0.88 -6.48
N ASP A 144 -2.32 1.12 -5.40
CA ASP A 144 -3.13 0.12 -4.73
C ASP A 144 -4.63 0.38 -4.97
N GLY A 145 -5.48 -0.51 -4.44
CA GLY A 145 -6.92 -0.38 -4.59
C GLY A 145 -7.69 -1.31 -3.66
N PHE A 146 -9.01 -1.29 -3.80
CA PHE A 146 -9.91 -2.14 -3.03
C PHE A 146 -11.19 -2.41 -3.81
N VAL A 147 -11.91 -3.45 -3.41
CA VAL A 147 -13.23 -3.77 -3.97
C VAL A 147 -14.32 -3.46 -2.96
N LYS A 148 -15.35 -2.76 -3.45
CA LYS A 148 -16.58 -2.50 -2.70
C LYS A 148 -17.79 -2.56 -3.64
N ASP A 149 -18.83 -3.28 -3.25
CA ASP A 149 -20.11 -3.39 -3.97
C ASP A 149 -19.97 -3.71 -5.47
N GLY A 150 -19.04 -4.63 -5.81
CA GLY A 150 -18.77 -5.07 -7.19
C GLY A 150 -17.98 -4.06 -8.04
N ILE A 151 -17.44 -3.02 -7.41
CA ILE A 151 -16.60 -2.01 -8.05
C ILE A 151 -15.18 -2.12 -7.51
N LEU A 152 -14.20 -2.20 -8.41
CA LEU A 152 -12.79 -2.05 -8.11
C LEU A 152 -12.43 -0.56 -8.14
N HIS A 153 -11.97 -0.08 -7.01
CA HIS A 153 -11.47 1.27 -6.78
C HIS A 153 -9.96 1.25 -6.86
N LEU A 154 -9.37 1.91 -7.84
CA LEU A 154 -7.98 1.78 -8.20
C LEU A 154 -7.27 3.13 -8.29
N PHE A 155 -6.14 3.26 -7.64
CA PHE A 155 -5.26 4.43 -7.72
C PHE A 155 -4.13 4.15 -8.72
N MET A 156 -3.93 5.09 -9.66
CA MET A 156 -2.92 4.99 -10.70
C MET A 156 -2.04 6.23 -10.72
N SER A 157 -0.75 6.04 -10.56
CA SER A 157 0.23 7.14 -10.63
C SER A 157 0.56 7.47 -12.07
N LYS A 158 0.28 8.70 -12.50
CA LYS A 158 0.57 9.21 -13.85
C LYS A 158 1.95 9.82 -13.91
N PHE A 159 2.71 9.42 -14.92
CA PHE A 159 4.06 9.91 -15.18
C PHE A 159 4.17 10.46 -16.60
N ARG A 160 5.19 11.28 -16.82
CA ARG A 160 5.60 11.72 -18.17
C ARG A 160 7.11 11.66 -18.35
N LYS A 161 7.52 11.49 -19.59
CA LYS A 161 8.93 11.59 -20.00
C LYS A 161 9.39 13.05 -19.96
N VAL A 162 10.52 13.31 -19.33
CA VAL A 162 11.09 14.67 -19.21
C VAL A 162 12.57 14.74 -19.60
N GLY A 163 13.24 13.60 -19.75
CA GLY A 163 14.67 13.55 -20.07
C GLY A 163 15.07 12.24 -20.71
N GLU A 164 16.35 12.09 -21.01
CA GLU A 164 16.93 10.88 -21.59
C GLU A 164 17.13 9.77 -20.55
N GLY A 165 17.31 8.54 -21.02
CA GLY A 165 17.55 7.37 -20.17
C GLY A 165 16.32 6.85 -19.43
N SER A 166 16.53 5.76 -18.68
CA SER A 166 15.44 5.03 -18.02
C SER A 166 14.78 5.80 -16.88
N PHE A 167 15.48 6.73 -16.24
CA PHE A 167 14.98 7.54 -15.12
C PHE A 167 14.62 8.96 -15.52
N GLY A 168 14.59 9.28 -16.83
CA GLY A 168 14.20 10.59 -17.34
C GLY A 168 12.68 10.80 -17.35
N PHE A 169 12.02 10.66 -16.20
CA PHE A 169 10.58 10.84 -16.04
C PHE A 169 10.26 11.58 -14.75
N GLU A 170 9.05 12.14 -14.69
CA GLU A 170 8.54 12.76 -13.47
C GLU A 170 7.10 12.35 -13.19
N TYR A 171 6.73 12.34 -11.93
CA TYR A 171 5.37 12.14 -11.46
C TYR A 171 4.51 13.38 -11.77
N MET A 172 3.31 13.15 -12.28
CA MET A 172 2.35 14.21 -12.60
C MET A 172 1.25 14.30 -11.56
N CYS A 173 0.54 13.20 -11.36
CA CYS A 173 -0.62 13.14 -10.47
C CYS A 173 -0.98 11.69 -10.16
N CYS A 174 -1.89 11.49 -9.21
CA CYS A 174 -2.58 10.24 -9.00
C CYS A 174 -4.02 10.36 -9.52
N ASP A 175 -4.40 9.52 -10.44
CA ASP A 175 -5.76 9.40 -10.93
C ASP A 175 -6.44 8.19 -10.28
N TYR A 176 -7.73 8.31 -10.04
CA TYR A 176 -8.56 7.29 -9.43
C TYR A 176 -9.53 6.75 -10.48
N PHE A 177 -9.50 5.44 -10.67
CA PHE A 177 -10.34 4.71 -11.59
C PHE A 177 -11.35 3.86 -10.85
N ARG A 178 -12.55 3.74 -11.42
CA ARG A 178 -13.52 2.74 -11.01
C ARG A 178 -13.72 1.76 -12.16
N LEU A 179 -13.61 0.46 -11.83
CA LEU A 179 -13.81 -0.62 -12.79
C LEU A 179 -14.93 -1.53 -12.29
N ASP A 180 -15.71 -2.05 -13.20
CA ASP A 180 -16.65 -3.13 -12.91
C ASP A 180 -15.86 -4.43 -12.67
N VAL A 181 -16.02 -5.04 -11.50
CA VAL A 181 -15.24 -6.23 -11.11
C VAL A 181 -15.48 -7.41 -12.05
N LYS A 182 -16.71 -7.62 -12.55
CA LYS A 182 -17.04 -8.79 -13.38
C LYS A 182 -16.41 -8.70 -14.76
N THR A 183 -16.43 -7.53 -15.35
CA THR A 183 -15.98 -7.29 -16.73
C THR A 183 -14.61 -6.66 -16.82
N MET A 184 -14.07 -6.18 -15.70
CA MET A 184 -12.86 -5.37 -15.59
C MET A 184 -12.87 -4.09 -16.42
N LYS A 185 -14.01 -3.71 -17.00
CA LYS A 185 -14.14 -2.49 -17.79
C LYS A 185 -14.11 -1.25 -16.91
N ILE A 186 -13.40 -0.24 -17.39
CA ILE A 186 -13.38 1.08 -16.76
C ILE A 186 -14.77 1.67 -16.82
N ILE A 187 -15.34 2.01 -15.67
CA ILE A 187 -16.60 2.75 -15.51
C ILE A 187 -16.34 4.23 -15.74
N ASP A 188 -15.37 4.76 -15.01
CA ASP A 188 -14.92 6.15 -15.14
C ASP A 188 -13.52 6.35 -14.53
N LYS A 189 -12.98 7.54 -14.82
CA LYS A 189 -11.83 8.12 -14.18
C LYS A 189 -12.26 9.36 -13.43
N VAL A 190 -11.94 9.43 -12.15
CA VAL A 190 -12.29 10.56 -11.30
C VAL A 190 -11.02 11.31 -10.94
N ASN A 191 -11.00 12.60 -11.18
CA ASN A 191 -9.93 13.46 -10.66
C ASN A 191 -10.13 13.62 -9.16
N ILE A 192 -9.07 13.34 -8.40
CA ILE A 192 -8.99 13.61 -6.96
C ILE A 192 -8.02 14.76 -6.75
N PRO A 193 -8.46 16.04 -6.87
CA PRO A 193 -7.56 17.18 -6.73
C PRO A 193 -6.82 17.17 -5.39
N ALA A 194 -7.48 16.70 -4.35
CA ALA A 194 -6.92 16.58 -3.01
C ALA A 194 -5.68 15.68 -2.94
N ALA A 195 -5.62 14.60 -3.73
CA ALA A 195 -4.49 13.70 -3.78
C ALA A 195 -3.22 14.33 -4.40
N ASN A 196 -3.33 15.49 -5.03
CA ASN A 196 -2.25 16.11 -5.81
C ASN A 196 -1.79 17.48 -5.27
N GLN A 197 -2.38 17.96 -4.14
CA GLN A 197 -2.21 19.34 -3.70
C GLN A 197 -0.92 19.65 -2.93
N ASN A 198 -0.22 18.66 -2.40
CA ASN A 198 0.86 18.88 -1.44
C ASN A 198 2.18 18.19 -1.80
N GLY A 199 2.28 17.63 -3.00
CA GLY A 199 3.44 16.90 -3.48
C GLY A 199 3.59 15.50 -2.85
N VAL A 200 2.56 15.00 -2.18
CA VAL A 200 2.50 13.62 -1.70
C VAL A 200 1.92 12.75 -2.81
N HIS A 201 2.62 11.68 -3.15
CA HIS A 201 2.15 10.66 -4.10
C HIS A 201 1.23 9.69 -3.36
N TYR A 202 -0.06 10.04 -3.23
CA TYR A 202 -1.06 9.16 -2.61
C TYR A 202 -1.41 7.98 -3.50
N GLY A 203 -1.95 6.89 -2.88
CA GLY A 203 -2.40 5.70 -3.57
C GLY A 203 -1.39 4.56 -3.63
N HIS A 204 -0.26 4.66 -2.92
CA HIS A 204 0.72 3.57 -2.83
C HIS A 204 0.23 2.39 -1.98
N ALA A 205 -0.59 2.66 -0.98
CA ALA A 205 -1.33 1.66 -0.22
C ALA A 205 -2.69 2.22 0.17
N VAL A 206 -3.71 1.37 0.15
CA VAL A 206 -5.09 1.76 0.43
C VAL A 206 -5.72 0.76 1.38
N MET A 207 -6.30 1.25 2.46
CA MET A 207 -6.89 0.40 3.49
C MET A 207 -8.31 0.84 3.81
N PRO A 208 -9.32 0.10 3.35
CA PRO A 208 -10.67 0.22 3.90
C PRO A 208 -10.68 -0.20 5.36
N TYR A 209 -11.10 0.68 6.25
CA TYR A 209 -11.23 0.36 7.66
C TYR A 209 -12.41 1.11 8.27
N GLN A 210 -13.31 0.38 8.91
CA GLN A 210 -14.58 0.90 9.41
C GLN A 210 -15.37 1.61 8.30
N ASN A 211 -15.69 2.89 8.47
CA ASN A 211 -16.45 3.70 7.51
C ASN A 211 -15.54 4.65 6.70
N ALA A 212 -14.24 4.38 6.67
CA ALA A 212 -13.28 5.25 5.98
C ALA A 212 -12.33 4.45 5.07
N ILE A 213 -11.81 5.13 4.08
CA ILE A 213 -10.75 4.64 3.21
C ILE A 213 -9.48 5.43 3.55
N TYR A 214 -8.49 4.75 4.07
CA TYR A 214 -7.16 5.32 4.34
C TYR A 214 -6.31 5.18 3.10
N VAL A 215 -5.75 6.29 2.64
CA VAL A 215 -4.93 6.36 1.44
C VAL A 215 -3.55 6.84 1.83
N TYR A 216 -2.59 5.94 1.77
CA TYR A 216 -1.19 6.23 2.09
C TYR A 216 -0.46 6.70 0.86
N GLY A 217 0.49 7.59 1.07
CA GLY A 217 1.34 8.12 0.02
C GLY A 217 2.73 8.44 0.54
N THR A 218 3.64 8.71 -0.38
CA THR A 218 5.02 9.05 -0.06
C THR A 218 5.38 10.43 -0.60
N LYS A 219 6.30 11.08 0.08
CA LYS A 219 6.91 12.33 -0.36
C LYS A 219 8.39 12.28 -0.02
N SER A 220 9.25 12.79 -0.90
CA SER A 220 10.65 12.97 -0.56
C SER A 220 10.77 13.96 0.60
N ASP A 221 11.66 13.67 1.53
CA ASP A 221 12.01 14.61 2.61
C ASP A 221 12.72 15.84 2.04
N SER A 222 12.99 16.82 2.89
CA SER A 222 13.64 18.07 2.48
C SER A 222 15.06 17.89 1.92
N THR A 223 15.68 16.73 2.15
CA THR A 223 17.01 16.38 1.61
C THR A 223 16.91 15.64 0.28
N GLY A 224 15.73 15.12 -0.07
CA GLY A 224 15.52 14.24 -1.21
C GLY A 224 16.10 12.83 -1.03
N ALA A 225 16.72 12.55 0.11
CA ALA A 225 17.41 11.28 0.35
C ALA A 225 16.50 10.17 0.86
N LYS A 226 15.34 10.52 1.43
CA LYS A 226 14.39 9.56 2.00
C LYS A 226 12.97 9.89 1.57
N ALA A 227 12.18 8.85 1.38
CA ALA A 227 10.74 8.98 1.27
C ALA A 227 10.11 8.89 2.67
N VAL A 228 9.20 9.81 2.98
CA VAL A 228 8.41 9.80 4.21
C VAL A 228 6.95 9.49 3.89
N VAL A 229 6.29 8.79 4.78
CA VAL A 229 4.91 8.34 4.59
C VAL A 229 3.94 9.38 5.14
N HIS A 230 2.91 9.67 4.36
CA HIS A 230 1.75 10.49 4.73
C HIS A 230 0.47 9.66 4.60
N VAL A 231 -0.59 10.09 5.27
CA VAL A 231 -1.90 9.45 5.16
C VAL A 231 -3.01 10.47 5.00
N ALA A 232 -3.89 10.18 4.07
CA ALA A 232 -5.19 10.82 3.94
C ALA A 232 -6.29 9.82 4.31
N LYS A 233 -7.46 10.33 4.64
CA LYS A 233 -8.66 9.54 4.90
C LYS A 233 -9.82 10.12 4.10
N ALA A 234 -10.61 9.28 3.47
CA ALA A 234 -11.78 9.65 2.69
C ALA A 234 -13.00 8.82 3.09
N GLU A 235 -14.17 9.30 2.76
CA GLU A 235 -15.43 8.57 2.84
C GLU A 235 -15.78 8.01 1.47
N LEU A 236 -16.43 6.85 1.45
CA LEU A 236 -16.99 6.29 0.23
C LEU A 236 -18.50 6.53 0.23
N VAL A 237 -18.94 7.49 -0.57
CA VAL A 237 -20.36 7.86 -0.74
C VAL A 237 -20.76 7.58 -2.19
N ASP A 238 -21.81 6.80 -2.41
CA ASP A 238 -22.28 6.39 -3.75
C ASP A 238 -21.15 5.84 -4.62
N ASN A 239 -20.31 5.01 -4.02
CA ASN A 239 -19.11 4.45 -4.64
C ASN A 239 -18.11 5.49 -5.18
N LYS A 240 -18.09 6.69 -4.60
CA LYS A 240 -17.10 7.74 -4.90
C LYS A 240 -16.37 8.15 -3.62
N LEU A 241 -15.07 8.36 -3.73
CA LEU A 241 -14.28 8.90 -2.64
C LEU A 241 -14.55 10.41 -2.51
N THR A 242 -14.94 10.80 -1.32
CA THR A 242 -15.29 12.18 -0.95
C THR A 242 -14.71 12.56 0.42
N ASN A 243 -14.85 13.82 0.81
CA ASN A 243 -14.52 14.30 2.15
C ASN A 243 -13.10 13.93 2.60
N PHE A 244 -12.11 14.17 1.71
CA PHE A 244 -10.72 13.92 2.06
C PHE A 244 -10.27 14.80 3.22
N VAL A 245 -9.67 14.16 4.22
CA VAL A 245 -8.96 14.81 5.32
C VAL A 245 -7.56 14.22 5.46
N TYR A 246 -6.64 15.02 5.98
CA TYR A 246 -5.21 14.71 6.02
C TYR A 246 -4.73 14.71 7.47
N TRP A 247 -3.85 13.80 7.80
CA TRP A 247 -3.21 13.76 9.11
C TRP A 247 -2.18 14.87 9.23
N ASP A 248 -2.30 15.75 10.24
CA ASP A 248 -1.39 16.87 10.47
C ASP A 248 -0.37 16.65 11.60
N GLY A 249 -0.31 15.42 12.12
CA GLY A 249 0.55 15.07 13.25
C GLY A 249 -0.20 15.05 14.60
N ALA A 250 -1.35 15.69 14.70
CA ALA A 250 -2.17 15.77 15.90
C ALA A 250 -3.63 15.37 15.67
N GLY A 251 -4.13 15.56 14.44
CA GLY A 251 -5.53 15.29 14.09
C GLY A 251 -5.77 15.25 12.59
N TRP A 252 -7.04 15.15 12.23
CA TRP A 252 -7.51 15.13 10.84
C TRP A 252 -8.08 16.49 10.44
N GLN A 253 -7.70 16.98 9.29
CA GLN A 253 -8.15 18.27 8.79
C GLN A 253 -8.19 18.32 7.26
N SER A 254 -8.95 19.26 6.69
CA SER A 254 -9.24 19.32 5.25
C SER A 254 -8.16 19.97 4.40
N ASP A 255 -7.25 20.77 4.98
CA ASP A 255 -6.18 21.45 4.25
C ASP A 255 -5.02 20.49 3.98
N ALA A 256 -4.92 20.01 2.75
CA ALA A 256 -3.87 19.06 2.34
C ALA A 256 -2.44 19.59 2.54
N THR A 257 -2.25 20.91 2.56
CA THR A 257 -0.93 21.52 2.69
C THR A 257 -0.33 21.34 4.09
N LYS A 258 -1.17 21.05 5.09
CA LYS A 258 -0.76 20.84 6.48
C LYS A 258 -0.46 19.37 6.81
N THR A 259 -0.52 18.48 5.82
CA THR A 259 -0.25 17.07 6.08
C THR A 259 1.13 16.85 6.69
N ALA A 260 1.20 16.05 7.74
CA ALA A 260 2.45 15.67 8.40
C ALA A 260 2.83 14.23 8.05
N LYS A 261 4.12 13.93 8.12
CA LYS A 261 4.62 12.56 8.00
C LYS A 261 4.14 11.69 9.17
N LEU A 262 4.01 10.42 8.94
CA LEU A 262 3.82 9.43 9.99
C LEU A 262 5.18 9.14 10.65
N GLU A 263 5.22 9.24 11.97
CA GLU A 263 6.44 8.92 12.72
C GLU A 263 6.67 7.41 12.78
N GLY A 264 7.94 6.99 12.75
CA GLY A 264 8.32 5.58 12.82
C GLY A 264 8.22 4.81 11.49
N LEU A 265 7.78 5.45 10.41
CA LEU A 265 7.75 4.88 9.06
C LEU A 265 8.73 5.65 8.16
N GLN A 266 9.96 5.11 8.02
CA GLN A 266 11.03 5.70 7.21
C GLN A 266 11.76 4.63 6.42
#